data_79127ce128fcd0af728eb11de00710c8
#
_entry.id   79127ce128fcd0af728eb11de00710c8
#
_cell.length_a   1.000
_cell.length_b   1.000
_cell.length_c   1.000
_cell.angle_alpha   90.00
_cell.angle_beta   90.00
_cell.angle_gamma   90.00
#
_symmetry.space_group_name_H-M   'P 1'
#
loop_
_entity.id
_entity.type
_entity.pdbx_description
1 polymer ?
#
loop_
_entity_poly.entity_id
_entity_poly.type
_entity_poly.pdbx_seq_one_letter_code
_entity_poly.pdbx_strand_id
1 'polypeptide(L)'
;MDIKVERLKVQFGDREILKNISLDFPKQKFTGIIGPNGSGKSTMLKCIYRVLEPDSGVIYLNGKPLNQYTVKQSAQMQSVLAQHNYYNFDFEVLDVVLMGRSPYKNSMEDDNAEDYAIANEALRVVGMEKFAHGSFSLLSGGEQQRVMLARALTQQTECLILDEPTNHLDIKYQLQLLNIISRQGFTVVAALHDLNIAAMYCDEIIAMKNGQVMGQGTPEELLNSQFIRDLFEGRS
;
A
#
# COMPACT_ATOMS: atom_id res chain seq x y z
N MET A 1 0.19 11.86 7.24
CA MET A 1 1.51 12.02 6.56
C MET A 1 1.27 12.46 5.13
N ASP A 2 2.00 13.45 4.62
CA ASP A 2 2.07 13.76 3.19
C ASP A 2 3.30 13.08 2.57
N ILE A 3 3.18 12.71 1.29
CA ILE A 3 4.28 12.16 0.51
C ILE A 3 4.43 13.00 -0.75
N LYS A 4 5.66 13.42 -1.04
CA LYS A 4 5.99 14.11 -2.29
C LYS A 4 7.09 13.35 -3.03
N VAL A 5 6.93 13.21 -4.32
CA VAL A 5 7.89 12.58 -5.23
C VAL A 5 8.35 13.62 -6.23
N GLU A 6 9.67 13.82 -6.36
CA GLU A 6 10.25 14.79 -7.28
C GLU A 6 11.22 14.12 -8.25
N ARG A 7 10.91 14.22 -9.54
CA ARG A 7 11.75 13.78 -10.66
C ARG A 7 12.30 12.35 -10.53
N LEU A 8 11.44 11.45 -10.03
CA LEU A 8 11.81 10.07 -9.78
C LEU A 8 12.06 9.32 -11.08
N LYS A 9 13.22 8.66 -11.17
CA LYS A 9 13.58 7.76 -12.27
C LYS A 9 13.98 6.39 -11.74
N VAL A 10 13.59 5.36 -12.48
CA VAL A 10 14.00 3.98 -12.23
C VAL A 10 14.24 3.29 -13.56
N GLN A 11 15.39 2.62 -13.68
CA GLN A 11 15.80 1.88 -14.85
C GLN A 11 16.25 0.47 -14.48
N PHE A 12 15.88 -0.51 -15.27
CA PHE A 12 16.36 -1.89 -15.17
C PHE A 12 17.05 -2.29 -16.48
N GLY A 13 18.38 -2.41 -16.46
CA GLY A 13 19.18 -2.53 -17.67
C GLY A 13 18.94 -1.35 -18.59
N ASP A 14 18.59 -1.61 -19.85
CA ASP A 14 18.29 -0.56 -20.84
C ASP A 14 16.84 -0.05 -20.79
N ARG A 15 16.00 -0.61 -19.91
CA ARG A 15 14.59 -0.27 -19.84
C ARG A 15 14.30 0.74 -18.74
N GLU A 16 13.89 1.95 -19.12
CA GLU A 16 13.39 2.97 -18.19
C GLU A 16 11.96 2.66 -17.77
N ILE A 17 11.75 2.40 -16.46
CA ILE A 17 10.47 2.01 -15.87
C ILE A 17 9.71 3.23 -15.36
N LEU A 18 10.41 4.15 -14.69
CA LEU A 18 9.85 5.43 -14.26
C LEU A 18 10.63 6.56 -14.91
N LYS A 19 9.91 7.50 -15.53
CA LYS A 19 10.45 8.52 -16.41
C LYS A 19 10.22 9.93 -15.84
N ASN A 20 11.06 10.33 -14.88
CA ASN A 20 11.02 11.67 -14.31
C ASN A 20 9.66 12.03 -13.68
N ILE A 21 9.14 11.14 -12.82
CA ILE A 21 7.84 11.29 -12.17
C ILE A 21 7.91 12.32 -11.05
N SER A 22 6.96 13.27 -11.06
CA SER A 22 6.72 14.18 -9.94
C SER A 22 5.25 14.13 -9.55
N LEU A 23 4.97 13.89 -8.27
CA LEU A 23 3.63 13.66 -7.71
C LEU A 23 3.57 14.11 -6.25
N ASP A 24 2.38 14.51 -5.82
CA ASP A 24 2.05 14.78 -4.43
C ASP A 24 0.92 13.85 -3.99
N PHE A 25 1.07 13.26 -2.78
CA PHE A 25 0.03 12.46 -2.13
C PHE A 25 -0.41 13.19 -0.87
N PRO A 26 -1.58 13.84 -0.89
CA PRO A 26 -2.01 14.71 0.20
C PRO A 26 -2.36 13.91 1.46
N LYS A 27 -2.13 14.53 2.60
CA LYS A 27 -2.42 13.97 3.92
C LYS A 27 -3.91 13.61 4.06
N GLN A 28 -4.17 12.43 4.68
CA GLN A 28 -5.52 11.94 4.99
C GLN A 28 -6.43 11.80 3.76
N LYS A 29 -5.84 11.56 2.58
CA LYS A 29 -6.55 11.25 1.35
C LYS A 29 -6.30 9.83 0.94
N PHE A 30 -7.28 9.23 0.28
CA PHE A 30 -7.16 7.96 -0.40
C PHE A 30 -6.80 8.24 -1.87
N THR A 31 -5.51 8.07 -2.22
CA THR A 31 -5.03 8.27 -3.60
C THR A 31 -4.86 6.92 -4.28
N GLY A 32 -5.61 6.72 -5.36
CA GLY A 32 -5.52 5.54 -6.22
C GLY A 32 -4.54 5.75 -7.38
N ILE A 33 -3.66 4.79 -7.61
CA ILE A 33 -2.79 4.79 -8.79
C ILE A 33 -3.34 3.76 -9.77
N ILE A 34 -3.79 4.21 -10.94
CA ILE A 34 -4.37 3.36 -11.98
C ILE A 34 -3.49 3.34 -13.24
N GLY A 35 -3.69 2.35 -14.09
CA GLY A 35 -2.99 2.22 -15.37
C GLY A 35 -2.75 0.77 -15.76
N PRO A 36 -2.34 0.52 -17.00
CA PRO A 36 -2.10 -0.83 -17.51
C PRO A 36 -0.96 -1.54 -16.76
N ASN A 37 -0.89 -2.87 -16.93
CA ASN A 37 0.22 -3.65 -16.39
C ASN A 37 1.53 -3.17 -16.99
N GLY A 38 2.58 -3.08 -16.16
CA GLY A 38 3.89 -2.56 -16.57
C GLY A 38 3.96 -1.04 -16.70
N SER A 39 2.94 -0.27 -16.28
CA SER A 39 2.99 1.20 -16.31
C SER A 39 3.90 1.82 -15.24
N GLY A 40 4.42 1.04 -14.28
CA GLY A 40 5.34 1.50 -13.24
C GLY A 40 4.71 1.69 -11.86
N LYS A 41 3.42 1.41 -11.65
CA LYS A 41 2.71 1.60 -10.36
C LYS A 41 3.44 0.97 -9.17
N SER A 42 3.61 -0.35 -9.20
CA SER A 42 4.29 -1.09 -8.12
C SER A 42 5.77 -0.69 -7.97
N THR A 43 6.45 -0.33 -9.06
CA THR A 43 7.83 0.18 -9.01
C THR A 43 7.90 1.49 -8.24
N MET A 44 6.97 2.42 -8.48
CA MET A 44 6.89 3.68 -7.76
C MET A 44 6.58 3.44 -6.27
N LEU A 45 5.60 2.57 -5.95
CA LEU A 45 5.31 2.21 -4.56
C LEU A 45 6.54 1.62 -3.87
N LYS A 46 7.27 0.69 -4.53
CA LYS A 46 8.50 0.09 -4.00
C LYS A 46 9.58 1.12 -3.67
N CYS A 47 9.66 2.22 -4.43
CA CYS A 47 10.54 3.33 -4.08
C CYS A 47 10.03 4.08 -2.84
N ILE A 48 8.72 4.33 -2.73
CA ILE A 48 8.13 5.05 -1.59
C ILE A 48 8.35 4.27 -0.28
N TYR A 49 8.12 2.95 -0.27
CA TYR A 49 8.35 2.13 0.92
C TYR A 49 9.75 1.51 1.01
N ARG A 50 10.73 2.01 0.23
CA ARG A 50 12.18 1.72 0.34
C ARG A 50 12.61 0.28 0.07
N VAL A 51 11.83 -0.49 -0.68
CA VAL A 51 12.25 -1.80 -1.19
C VAL A 51 13.11 -1.65 -2.44
N LEU A 52 12.92 -0.55 -3.16
CA LEU A 52 13.69 -0.19 -4.35
C LEU A 52 14.28 1.21 -4.20
N GLU A 53 15.57 1.35 -4.45
CA GLU A 53 16.23 2.65 -4.53
C GLU A 53 16.10 3.21 -5.96
N PRO A 54 15.63 4.45 -6.14
CA PRO A 54 15.55 5.06 -7.46
C PRO A 54 16.92 5.49 -7.98
N ASP A 55 17.11 5.47 -9.29
CA ASP A 55 18.36 5.93 -9.94
C ASP A 55 18.55 7.44 -9.79
N SER A 56 17.47 8.21 -9.75
CA SER A 56 17.49 9.65 -9.46
C SER A 56 16.13 10.16 -8.98
N GLY A 57 16.11 11.39 -8.48
CA GLY A 57 14.93 12.01 -7.88
C GLY A 57 14.93 11.90 -6.36
N VAL A 58 13.93 12.48 -5.72
CA VAL A 58 13.82 12.51 -4.26
C VAL A 58 12.38 12.23 -3.87
N ILE A 59 12.22 11.43 -2.82
CA ILE A 59 10.93 11.20 -2.15
C ILE A 59 10.99 11.91 -0.80
N TYR A 60 9.94 12.63 -0.45
CA TYR A 60 9.80 13.33 0.82
C TYR A 60 8.65 12.71 1.61
N LEU A 61 8.85 12.56 2.91
CA LEU A 61 7.82 12.25 3.89
C LEU A 61 7.70 13.44 4.86
N ASN A 62 6.53 14.06 4.96
CA ASN A 62 6.32 15.27 5.77
C ASN A 62 7.40 16.35 5.50
N GLY A 63 7.71 16.60 4.23
CA GLY A 63 8.67 17.61 3.78
C GLY A 63 10.16 17.27 3.97
N LYS A 64 10.51 16.13 4.60
CA LYS A 64 11.89 15.70 4.80
C LYS A 64 12.25 14.57 3.82
N PRO A 65 13.41 14.61 3.14
CA PRO A 65 13.86 13.56 2.23
C PRO A 65 13.89 12.17 2.88
N LEU A 66 13.35 11.17 2.17
CA LEU A 66 13.23 9.78 2.66
C LEU A 66 14.59 9.16 3.05
N ASN A 67 15.65 9.49 2.34
CA ASN A 67 17.01 9.02 2.62
C ASN A 67 17.62 9.60 3.92
N GLN A 68 17.02 10.66 4.50
CA GLN A 68 17.41 11.20 5.79
C GLN A 68 16.73 10.53 6.98
N TYR A 69 15.79 9.61 6.73
CA TYR A 69 15.23 8.74 7.76
C TYR A 69 15.99 7.42 7.80
N THR A 70 16.16 6.83 8.97
CA THR A 70 16.54 5.43 9.08
C THR A 70 15.41 4.54 8.54
N VAL A 71 15.72 3.28 8.20
CA VAL A 71 14.69 2.31 7.79
C VAL A 71 13.63 2.15 8.89
N LYS A 72 14.05 2.07 10.15
CA LYS A 72 13.18 1.98 11.32
C LYS A 72 12.24 3.20 11.43
N GLN A 73 12.77 4.40 11.28
CA GLN A 73 11.96 5.64 11.32
C GLN A 73 10.93 5.69 10.20
N SER A 74 11.31 5.37 8.96
CA SER A 74 10.34 5.36 7.86
C SER A 74 9.28 4.27 8.03
N ALA A 75 9.64 3.10 8.60
CA ALA A 75 8.69 2.04 8.93
C ALA A 75 7.73 2.41 10.08
N GLN A 76 8.06 3.36 10.93
CA GLN A 76 7.14 3.93 11.93
C GLN A 76 6.16 4.96 11.35
N MET A 77 6.37 5.41 10.12
CA MET A 77 5.53 6.41 9.45
C MET A 77 4.60 5.81 8.40
N GLN A 78 4.98 4.69 7.78
CA GLN A 78 4.23 4.05 6.71
C GLN A 78 4.21 2.53 6.88
N SER A 79 3.05 1.94 6.73
CA SER A 79 2.86 0.49 6.66
C SER A 79 2.49 0.05 5.24
N VAL A 80 2.75 -1.21 4.92
CA VAL A 80 2.57 -1.74 3.57
C VAL A 80 1.76 -3.02 3.61
N LEU A 81 0.70 -3.04 2.81
CA LEU A 81 -0.02 -4.25 2.43
C LEU A 81 0.35 -4.57 0.98
N ALA A 82 1.38 -5.41 0.82
CA ALA A 82 1.88 -5.82 -0.49
C ALA A 82 1.06 -6.98 -1.06
N GLN A 83 1.17 -7.16 -2.38
CA GLN A 83 0.60 -8.30 -3.08
C GLN A 83 1.05 -9.61 -2.43
N HIS A 84 0.12 -10.55 -2.28
CA HIS A 84 0.34 -11.83 -1.58
C HIS A 84 1.51 -12.61 -2.18
N ASN A 85 2.54 -12.85 -1.35
CA ASN A 85 3.44 -13.97 -1.54
C ASN A 85 2.93 -15.13 -0.69
N TYR A 86 2.85 -16.32 -1.24
CA TYR A 86 2.47 -17.52 -0.50
C TYR A 86 3.43 -17.70 0.68
N TYR A 87 2.91 -17.51 1.88
CA TYR A 87 3.68 -17.76 3.09
C TYR A 87 3.55 -19.24 3.46
N ASN A 88 4.58 -20.01 3.21
CA ASN A 88 4.68 -21.42 3.63
C ASN A 88 5.16 -21.57 5.08
N PHE A 89 4.85 -20.61 5.95
CA PHE A 89 5.25 -20.67 7.35
C PHE A 89 4.06 -21.03 8.22
N ASP A 90 4.29 -21.92 9.18
CA ASP A 90 3.29 -22.36 10.16
C ASP A 90 3.37 -21.48 11.42
N PHE A 91 3.00 -20.18 11.26
CA PHE A 91 2.89 -19.25 12.39
C PHE A 91 1.46 -19.17 12.89
N GLU A 92 1.28 -18.89 14.18
CA GLU A 92 0.00 -18.46 14.70
C GLU A 92 -0.40 -17.09 14.10
N VAL A 93 -1.70 -16.89 13.94
CA VAL A 93 -2.24 -15.62 13.40
C VAL A 93 -1.77 -14.43 14.25
N LEU A 94 -1.76 -14.56 15.57
CA LEU A 94 -1.33 -13.51 16.49
C LEU A 94 0.15 -13.16 16.28
N ASP A 95 1.02 -14.15 16.08
CA ASP A 95 2.44 -13.92 15.82
C ASP A 95 2.65 -13.14 14.51
N VAL A 96 1.89 -13.49 13.46
CA VAL A 96 1.93 -12.75 12.19
C VAL A 96 1.55 -11.29 12.40
N VAL A 97 0.54 -11.02 13.22
CA VAL A 97 0.08 -9.65 13.50
C VAL A 97 1.10 -8.89 14.36
N LEU A 98 1.69 -9.53 15.36
CA LEU A 98 2.74 -8.97 16.22
C LEU A 98 4.00 -8.56 15.44
N MET A 99 4.30 -9.19 14.30
CA MET A 99 5.38 -8.74 13.41
C MET A 99 5.23 -7.26 12.98
N GLY A 100 4.01 -6.71 13.01
CA GLY A 100 3.76 -5.28 12.78
C GLY A 100 4.40 -4.37 13.82
N ARG A 101 4.75 -4.88 15.03
CA ARG A 101 5.44 -4.12 16.08
C ARG A 101 6.95 -4.03 15.90
N SER A 102 7.53 -4.81 14.98
CA SER A 102 8.99 -4.85 14.74
C SER A 102 9.66 -3.48 14.59
N PRO A 103 9.08 -2.45 13.94
CA PRO A 103 9.70 -1.13 13.85
C PRO A 103 9.85 -0.40 15.18
N TYR A 104 9.17 -0.83 16.24
CA TYR A 104 9.23 -0.21 17.56
C TYR A 104 10.23 -0.89 18.50
N LYS A 105 10.75 -2.07 18.11
CA LYS A 105 11.57 -2.93 18.95
C LYS A 105 13.04 -2.91 18.60
N ASN A 106 13.86 -3.31 19.58
CA ASN A 106 15.25 -3.68 19.36
C ASN A 106 15.32 -5.17 19.00
N SER A 107 16.44 -5.61 18.40
CA SER A 107 16.58 -6.96 17.82
C SER A 107 16.40 -8.14 18.79
N MET A 108 16.42 -7.91 20.12
CA MET A 108 16.26 -8.93 21.17
C MET A 108 15.14 -8.57 22.16
N GLU A 109 14.22 -7.68 21.77
CA GLU A 109 13.15 -7.23 22.63
C GLU A 109 11.89 -8.06 22.36
N ASP A 110 11.39 -8.73 23.38
CA ASP A 110 10.17 -9.53 23.32
C ASP A 110 8.93 -8.64 23.20
N ASP A 111 7.81 -9.23 22.76
CA ASP A 111 6.53 -8.57 22.75
C ASP A 111 6.03 -8.32 24.18
N ASN A 112 5.62 -7.09 24.46
CA ASN A 112 5.10 -6.69 25.75
C ASN A 112 3.55 -6.65 25.75
N ALA A 113 2.96 -6.39 26.93
CA ALA A 113 1.50 -6.36 27.09
C ALA A 113 0.81 -5.32 26.20
N GLU A 114 1.46 -4.18 25.89
CA GLU A 114 0.94 -3.15 25.00
C GLU A 114 0.91 -3.65 23.55
N ASP A 115 1.96 -4.34 23.10
CA ASP A 115 2.02 -4.91 21.75
C ASP A 115 0.91 -5.94 21.54
N TYR A 116 0.68 -6.81 22.52
CA TYR A 116 -0.43 -7.77 22.51
C TYR A 116 -1.79 -7.08 22.49
N ALA A 117 -1.99 -6.01 23.25
CA ALA A 117 -3.24 -5.25 23.25
C ALA A 117 -3.51 -4.62 21.88
N ILE A 118 -2.49 -4.01 21.25
CA ILE A 118 -2.57 -3.42 19.91
C ILE A 118 -2.87 -4.49 18.86
N ALA A 119 -2.19 -5.64 18.92
CA ALA A 119 -2.40 -6.75 17.97
C ALA A 119 -3.81 -7.35 18.08
N ASN A 120 -4.32 -7.56 19.29
CA ASN A 120 -5.67 -8.06 19.52
C ASN A 120 -6.74 -7.06 19.03
N GLU A 121 -6.54 -5.76 19.25
CA GLU A 121 -7.45 -4.73 18.72
C GLU A 121 -7.42 -4.71 17.18
N ALA A 122 -6.25 -4.83 16.57
CA ALA A 122 -6.15 -4.93 15.11
C ALA A 122 -6.87 -6.16 14.56
N LEU A 123 -6.75 -7.33 15.22
CA LEU A 123 -7.50 -8.54 14.87
C LEU A 123 -9.01 -8.33 15.00
N ARG A 124 -9.46 -7.62 16.04
CA ARG A 124 -10.88 -7.28 16.26
C ARG A 124 -11.40 -6.38 15.11
N VAL A 125 -10.63 -5.37 14.73
CA VAL A 125 -11.00 -4.44 13.63
C VAL A 125 -11.23 -5.18 12.32
N VAL A 126 -10.43 -6.21 12.03
CA VAL A 126 -10.56 -7.01 10.81
C VAL A 126 -11.48 -8.25 10.97
N GLY A 127 -12.06 -8.47 12.16
CA GLY A 127 -12.97 -9.59 12.47
C GLY A 127 -12.28 -10.95 12.48
N MET A 128 -11.02 -11.00 12.94
CA MET A 128 -10.19 -12.21 12.99
C MET A 128 -9.79 -12.62 14.41
N GLU A 129 -10.35 -12.03 15.45
CA GLU A 129 -10.00 -12.30 16.85
C GLU A 129 -10.16 -13.77 17.26
N LYS A 130 -11.14 -14.47 16.72
CA LYS A 130 -11.39 -15.89 17.00
C LYS A 130 -10.34 -16.83 16.43
N PHE A 131 -9.54 -16.34 15.49
CA PHE A 131 -8.50 -17.11 14.81
C PHE A 131 -7.10 -16.82 15.36
N ALA A 132 -6.98 -15.97 16.40
CA ALA A 132 -5.71 -15.49 16.93
C ALA A 132 -4.67 -16.60 17.19
N HIS A 133 -5.11 -17.74 17.77
CA HIS A 133 -4.26 -18.89 18.10
C HIS A 133 -4.32 -20.02 17.06
N GLY A 134 -4.95 -19.75 15.91
CA GLY A 134 -4.97 -20.69 14.78
C GLY A 134 -3.76 -20.56 13.88
N SER A 135 -3.46 -21.61 13.10
CA SER A 135 -2.42 -21.55 12.08
C SER A 135 -2.81 -20.61 10.93
N PHE A 136 -1.94 -19.67 10.59
CA PHE A 136 -2.11 -18.75 9.46
C PHE A 136 -2.22 -19.49 8.12
N SER A 137 -1.50 -20.60 7.96
CA SER A 137 -1.48 -21.40 6.73
C SER A 137 -2.81 -22.08 6.42
N LEU A 138 -3.67 -22.31 7.43
CA LEU A 138 -4.97 -22.96 7.29
C LEU A 138 -6.11 -21.97 6.93
N LEU A 139 -5.83 -20.68 6.93
CA LEU A 139 -6.81 -19.65 6.59
C LEU A 139 -7.05 -19.60 5.07
N SER A 140 -8.28 -19.28 4.68
CA SER A 140 -8.61 -18.91 3.29
C SER A 140 -7.85 -17.65 2.85
N GLY A 141 -7.64 -17.44 1.55
CA GLY A 141 -6.93 -16.27 1.03
C GLY A 141 -7.51 -14.93 1.52
N GLY A 142 -8.85 -14.82 1.62
CA GLY A 142 -9.49 -13.62 2.15
C GLY A 142 -9.27 -13.42 3.66
N GLU A 143 -9.17 -14.50 4.44
CA GLU A 143 -8.83 -14.44 5.87
C GLU A 143 -7.36 -14.08 6.06
N GLN A 144 -6.45 -14.68 5.29
CA GLN A 144 -5.02 -14.32 5.29
C GLN A 144 -4.83 -12.84 4.98
N GLN A 145 -5.54 -12.31 3.99
CA GLN A 145 -5.46 -10.88 3.63
C GLN A 145 -5.95 -9.98 4.76
N ARG A 146 -7.00 -10.35 5.49
CA ARG A 146 -7.43 -9.62 6.69
C ARG A 146 -6.40 -9.66 7.82
N VAL A 147 -5.75 -10.80 8.04
CA VAL A 147 -4.64 -10.91 9.01
C VAL A 147 -3.46 -10.02 8.60
N MET A 148 -3.13 -9.98 7.31
CA MET A 148 -2.08 -9.09 6.80
C MET A 148 -2.46 -7.60 6.94
N LEU A 149 -3.74 -7.25 6.79
CA LEU A 149 -4.23 -5.92 7.13
C LEU A 149 -4.09 -5.65 8.63
N ALA A 150 -4.48 -6.60 9.52
CA ALA A 150 -4.29 -6.45 10.96
C ALA A 150 -2.82 -6.20 11.31
N ARG A 151 -1.88 -6.92 10.71
CA ARG A 151 -0.44 -6.68 10.85
C ARG A 151 -0.05 -5.24 10.46
N ALA A 152 -0.59 -4.75 9.34
CA ALA A 152 -0.32 -3.37 8.90
C ALA A 152 -0.92 -2.33 9.87
N LEU A 153 -2.13 -2.58 10.41
CA LEU A 153 -2.78 -1.73 11.42
C LEU A 153 -2.01 -1.72 12.75
N THR A 154 -1.48 -2.87 13.16
CA THR A 154 -0.68 -3.03 14.39
C THR A 154 0.59 -2.17 14.36
N GLN A 155 1.07 -1.80 13.19
CA GLN A 155 2.20 -0.88 13.02
C GLN A 155 1.86 0.57 13.42
N GLN A 156 0.57 0.95 13.54
CA GLN A 156 0.11 2.27 14.00
C GLN A 156 0.75 3.46 13.25
N THR A 157 0.80 3.38 11.94
CA THR A 157 1.38 4.42 11.09
C THR A 157 0.36 5.46 10.62
N GLU A 158 0.81 6.62 10.14
CA GLU A 158 -0.06 7.64 9.54
C GLU A 158 -0.41 7.34 8.07
N CYS A 159 0.34 6.47 7.41
CA CYS A 159 0.17 6.13 6.00
C CYS A 159 0.10 4.63 5.80
N LEU A 160 -0.82 4.21 4.93
CA LEU A 160 -0.95 2.83 4.47
C LEU A 160 -0.75 2.76 2.96
N ILE A 161 0.24 1.99 2.53
CA ILE A 161 0.52 1.72 1.12
C ILE A 161 -0.06 0.37 0.74
N LEU A 162 -0.84 0.34 -0.34
CA LEU A 162 -1.53 -0.85 -0.85
C LEU A 162 -1.00 -1.17 -2.25
N ASP A 163 -0.22 -2.23 -2.39
CA ASP A 163 0.28 -2.68 -3.69
C ASP A 163 -0.59 -3.85 -4.17
N GLU A 164 -1.60 -3.53 -4.97
CA GLU A 164 -2.59 -4.48 -5.53
C GLU A 164 -3.30 -5.33 -4.46
N PRO A 165 -3.87 -4.72 -3.42
CA PRO A 165 -4.34 -5.41 -2.21
C PRO A 165 -5.57 -6.30 -2.46
N THR A 166 -6.21 -6.15 -3.61
CA THR A 166 -7.48 -6.79 -3.95
C THR A 166 -7.36 -7.89 -5.00
N ASN A 167 -6.14 -8.14 -5.52
CA ASN A 167 -5.92 -9.19 -6.52
C ASN A 167 -6.27 -10.57 -5.94
N HIS A 168 -6.96 -11.37 -6.74
CA HIS A 168 -7.40 -12.73 -6.40
C HIS A 168 -8.42 -12.84 -5.25
N LEU A 169 -8.98 -11.71 -4.77
CA LEU A 169 -10.07 -11.71 -3.79
C LEU A 169 -11.42 -11.57 -4.49
N ASP A 170 -12.43 -12.28 -3.97
CA ASP A 170 -13.81 -12.01 -4.34
C ASP A 170 -14.20 -10.58 -4.01
N ILE A 171 -15.07 -9.99 -4.82
CA ILE A 171 -15.53 -8.59 -4.68
C ILE A 171 -16.02 -8.27 -3.26
N LYS A 172 -16.68 -9.22 -2.60
CA LYS A 172 -17.14 -9.07 -1.21
C LYS A 172 -15.99 -8.78 -0.25
N TYR A 173 -14.88 -9.54 -0.36
CA TYR A 173 -13.72 -9.38 0.51
C TYR A 173 -12.92 -8.13 0.16
N GLN A 174 -12.87 -7.76 -1.12
CA GLN A 174 -12.28 -6.51 -1.56
C GLN A 174 -12.98 -5.31 -0.91
N LEU A 175 -14.31 -5.25 -1.00
CA LEU A 175 -15.11 -4.18 -0.42
C LEU A 175 -15.00 -4.14 1.11
N GLN A 176 -14.99 -5.30 1.78
CA GLN A 176 -14.80 -5.37 3.23
C GLN A 176 -13.45 -4.77 3.65
N LEU A 177 -12.36 -5.15 2.99
CA LEU A 177 -11.02 -4.67 3.25
C LEU A 177 -10.92 -3.15 3.07
N LEU A 178 -11.40 -2.63 1.93
CA LEU A 178 -11.37 -1.20 1.63
C LEU A 178 -12.28 -0.38 2.56
N ASN A 179 -13.44 -0.91 2.96
CA ASN A 179 -14.31 -0.28 3.96
C ASN A 179 -13.65 -0.18 5.35
N ILE A 180 -12.85 -1.18 5.75
CA ILE A 180 -12.08 -1.10 6.99
C ILE A 180 -11.05 0.02 6.87
N ILE A 181 -10.28 0.04 5.78
CA ILE A 181 -9.20 1.01 5.55
C ILE A 181 -9.73 2.44 5.50
N SER A 182 -10.81 2.70 4.75
CA SER A 182 -11.36 4.04 4.57
C SER A 182 -11.86 4.70 5.85
N ARG A 183 -12.20 3.90 6.88
CA ARG A 183 -12.67 4.38 8.20
C ARG A 183 -11.55 4.75 9.17
N GLN A 184 -10.29 4.42 8.85
CA GLN A 184 -9.17 4.61 9.78
C GLN A 184 -8.55 6.02 9.72
N GLY A 185 -8.88 6.83 8.71
CA GLY A 185 -8.32 8.19 8.57
C GLY A 185 -6.84 8.24 8.17
N PHE A 186 -6.31 7.18 7.58
CA PHE A 186 -4.95 7.15 7.04
C PHE A 186 -4.79 8.06 5.82
N THR A 187 -3.54 8.44 5.53
CA THR A 187 -3.13 8.69 4.14
C THR A 187 -3.01 7.34 3.46
N VAL A 188 -3.76 7.10 2.39
CA VAL A 188 -3.71 5.83 1.65
C VAL A 188 -3.15 6.07 0.26
N VAL A 189 -2.18 5.25 -0.14
CA VAL A 189 -1.66 5.21 -1.52
C VAL A 189 -1.84 3.79 -2.04
N ALA A 190 -2.70 3.60 -3.04
CA ALA A 190 -3.10 2.29 -3.50
C ALA A 190 -2.87 2.09 -5.00
N ALA A 191 -2.13 1.06 -5.42
CA ALA A 191 -2.17 0.59 -6.80
C ALA A 191 -3.44 -0.23 -7.00
N LEU A 192 -4.31 0.22 -7.90
CA LEU A 192 -5.62 -0.38 -8.16
C LEU A 192 -5.75 -0.78 -9.63
N HIS A 193 -6.41 -1.92 -9.88
CA HIS A 193 -6.73 -2.38 -11.22
C HIS A 193 -8.19 -2.14 -11.60
N ASP A 194 -9.09 -2.15 -10.61
CA ASP A 194 -10.53 -1.96 -10.83
C ASP A 194 -10.88 -0.47 -10.74
N LEU A 195 -11.36 0.07 -11.86
CA LEU A 195 -11.77 1.47 -11.97
C LEU A 195 -13.03 1.79 -11.14
N ASN A 196 -13.93 0.80 -10.92
CA ASN A 196 -15.09 1.00 -10.07
C ASN A 196 -14.66 1.14 -8.61
N ILE A 197 -13.70 0.33 -8.17
CA ILE A 197 -13.10 0.46 -6.83
C ILE A 197 -12.42 1.83 -6.70
N ALA A 198 -11.64 2.24 -7.70
CA ALA A 198 -11.02 3.56 -7.69
C ALA A 198 -12.05 4.70 -7.59
N ALA A 199 -13.15 4.61 -8.35
CA ALA A 199 -14.24 5.59 -8.30
C ALA A 199 -14.97 5.62 -6.96
N MET A 200 -15.09 4.48 -6.26
CA MET A 200 -15.83 4.37 -5.00
C MET A 200 -15.05 4.84 -3.77
N TYR A 201 -13.73 4.65 -3.78
CA TYR A 201 -12.92 4.80 -2.56
C TYR A 201 -11.88 5.92 -2.65
N CYS A 202 -11.45 6.32 -3.84
CA CYS A 202 -10.39 7.32 -3.97
C CYS A 202 -10.94 8.74 -3.92
N ASP A 203 -10.30 9.58 -3.12
CA ASP A 203 -10.46 11.04 -3.19
C ASP A 203 -9.76 11.61 -4.41
N GLU A 204 -8.67 10.95 -4.83
CA GLU A 204 -7.81 11.36 -5.93
C GLU A 204 -7.28 10.15 -6.69
N ILE A 205 -7.12 10.29 -8.00
CA ILE A 205 -6.56 9.27 -8.88
C ILE A 205 -5.34 9.82 -9.59
N ILE A 206 -4.30 8.99 -9.65
CA ILE A 206 -3.12 9.20 -10.48
C ILE A 206 -3.13 8.14 -11.57
N ALA A 207 -3.19 8.56 -12.83
CA ALA A 207 -3.14 7.65 -13.98
C ALA A 207 -1.72 7.55 -14.53
N MET A 208 -1.19 6.31 -14.61
CA MET A 208 0.16 6.04 -15.10
C MET A 208 0.15 5.19 -16.38
N LYS A 209 0.98 5.57 -17.36
CA LYS A 209 1.20 4.81 -18.60
C LYS A 209 2.66 4.91 -19.03
N ASN A 210 3.27 3.78 -19.37
CA ASN A 210 4.65 3.73 -19.89
C ASN A 210 5.69 4.46 -19.02
N GLY A 211 5.55 4.38 -17.71
CA GLY A 211 6.44 5.03 -16.76
C GLY A 211 6.26 6.54 -16.60
N GLN A 212 5.13 7.09 -17.05
CA GLN A 212 4.80 8.51 -16.97
C GLN A 212 3.41 8.71 -16.33
N VAL A 213 3.19 9.90 -15.77
CA VAL A 213 1.87 10.33 -15.30
C VAL A 213 1.12 10.92 -16.48
N MET A 214 -0.06 10.35 -16.75
CA MET A 214 -0.98 10.82 -17.79
C MET A 214 -1.96 11.86 -17.27
N GLY A 215 -2.27 11.82 -15.98
CA GLY A 215 -3.17 12.76 -15.32
C GLY A 215 -3.28 12.48 -13.82
N GLN A 216 -3.67 13.52 -13.08
CA GLN A 216 -3.96 13.49 -11.65
C GLN A 216 -5.19 14.36 -11.39
N GLY A 217 -6.17 13.88 -10.63
CA GLY A 217 -7.39 14.58 -10.31
C GLY A 217 -8.40 13.70 -9.61
N THR A 218 -9.62 14.20 -9.41
CA THR A 218 -10.71 13.41 -8.80
C THR A 218 -11.17 12.29 -9.74
N PRO A 219 -11.84 11.25 -9.20
CA PRO A 219 -12.44 10.20 -10.04
C PRO A 219 -13.37 10.76 -11.12
N GLU A 220 -14.19 11.77 -10.79
CA GLU A 220 -15.13 12.39 -11.73
C GLU A 220 -14.42 13.11 -12.89
N GLU A 221 -13.27 13.72 -12.64
CA GLU A 221 -12.48 14.42 -13.66
C GLU A 221 -11.79 13.44 -14.61
N LEU A 222 -11.24 12.35 -14.09
CA LEU A 222 -10.40 11.44 -14.86
C LEU A 222 -11.12 10.24 -15.45
N LEU A 223 -12.12 9.67 -14.77
CA LEU A 223 -12.75 8.42 -15.23
C LEU A 223 -13.82 8.64 -16.31
N ASN A 224 -13.53 9.47 -17.31
CA ASN A 224 -14.38 9.60 -18.50
C ASN A 224 -13.93 8.62 -19.61
N SER A 225 -14.86 8.29 -20.52
CA SER A 225 -14.66 7.28 -21.55
C SER A 225 -13.49 7.55 -22.50
N GLN A 226 -13.17 8.83 -22.77
CA GLN A 226 -12.07 9.20 -23.64
C GLN A 226 -10.74 8.97 -22.93
N PHE A 227 -10.59 9.45 -21.70
CA PHE A 227 -9.38 9.29 -20.91
C PHE A 227 -9.07 7.81 -20.64
N ILE A 228 -10.09 7.00 -20.31
CA ILE A 228 -9.93 5.57 -20.08
C ILE A 228 -9.41 4.87 -21.35
N ARG A 229 -9.96 5.20 -22.52
CA ARG A 229 -9.44 4.66 -23.81
C ARG A 229 -7.99 5.06 -24.02
N ASP A 230 -7.66 6.34 -23.86
CA ASP A 230 -6.28 6.83 -24.05
C ASP A 230 -5.29 6.19 -23.05
N LEU A 231 -5.74 5.87 -21.84
CA LEU A 231 -4.95 5.20 -20.82
C LEU A 231 -4.68 3.72 -21.14
N PHE A 232 -5.71 2.95 -21.50
CA PHE A 232 -5.62 1.49 -21.65
C PHE A 232 -5.45 1.03 -23.10
N GLU A 233 -6.01 1.76 -24.07
CA GLU A 233 -5.83 1.48 -25.50
C GLU A 233 -4.62 2.28 -25.99
N GLY A 234 -3.59 1.59 -26.50
CA GLY A 234 -2.49 2.29 -27.20
C GLY A 234 -3.06 2.98 -28.43
N ARG A 235 -2.69 4.24 -28.70
CA ARG A 235 -2.82 4.75 -30.06
C ARG A 235 -1.92 3.87 -30.92
N SER A 236 -2.55 3.10 -31.81
CA SER A 236 -1.89 2.34 -32.88
C SER A 236 -1.06 3.28 -33.74
#